data_4ae3182a81afd499e177dd0e49a836ff
#
_entry.id   4ae3182a81afd499e177dd0e49a836ff
#
_cell.length_a   1.000
_cell.length_b   1.000
_cell.length_c   1.000
_cell.angle_alpha   90.00
_cell.angle_beta   90.00
_cell.angle_gamma   90.00
#
_symmetry.space_group_name_H-M   'P 1'
#
loop_
_entity.id
_entity.type
_entity.pdbx_description
1 polymer ?
#
loop_
_entity_poly.entity_id
_entity_poly.type
_entity_poly.pdbx_seq_one_letter_code
_entity_poly.pdbx_strand_id
1 'polypeptide(L)'
;KNPTDTDIQLLLDEASNAEQNRQQLLRNEVEGDVDDIEKSELGSISIDAERALYRRKRAEQLARLLSAKKAIRDLINAENFNEIWIDFCKSETGNSAIRSALVAQKTKHIGSSMMELNVCGAIPPYNEILGGKLVALLATSPQVIHDYKERYADKASEIASRLKGMPVCRPADLVYVGTTSLY
;
A
#
# COMPACT_ATOMS: atom_id res chain seq x y z
N LYS A 1 13.25 -19.04 6.78
CA LYS A 1 14.60 -18.74 6.28
C LYS A 1 15.05 -17.40 6.82
N ASN A 2 16.29 -17.30 7.27
CA ASN A 2 16.88 -16.05 7.72
C ASN A 2 17.35 -15.25 6.50
N PRO A 3 17.05 -13.95 6.41
CA PRO A 3 17.53 -13.13 5.32
C PRO A 3 19.05 -12.95 5.41
N THR A 4 19.74 -13.10 4.28
CA THR A 4 21.17 -12.85 4.14
C THR A 4 21.40 -11.54 3.38
N ASP A 5 22.61 -10.98 3.49
CA ASP A 5 22.96 -9.78 2.70
C ASP A 5 22.95 -10.09 1.20
N THR A 6 23.28 -11.31 0.81
CA THR A 6 23.18 -11.77 -0.57
C THR A 6 21.75 -11.74 -1.08
N ASP A 7 20.76 -12.17 -0.28
CA ASP A 7 19.34 -12.11 -0.68
C ASP A 7 18.87 -10.65 -0.88
N ILE A 8 19.33 -9.75 -0.01
CA ILE A 8 18.99 -8.32 -0.09
C ILE A 8 19.63 -7.72 -1.35
N GLN A 9 20.90 -8.02 -1.62
CA GLN A 9 21.60 -7.50 -2.79
C GLN A 9 20.97 -8.00 -4.11
N LEU A 10 20.62 -9.26 -4.20
CA LEU A 10 19.92 -9.82 -5.37
C LEU A 10 18.61 -9.08 -5.67
N LEU A 11 17.87 -8.68 -4.65
CA LEU A 11 16.63 -7.91 -4.82
C LEU A 11 16.91 -6.48 -5.29
N LEU A 12 17.97 -5.84 -4.83
CA LEU A 12 18.38 -4.52 -5.27
C LEU A 12 18.87 -4.54 -6.73
N ASP A 13 19.60 -5.58 -7.11
CA ASP A 13 20.05 -5.80 -8.47
C ASP A 13 18.84 -6.04 -9.41
N GLU A 14 17.86 -6.84 -8.99
CA GLU A 14 16.61 -7.04 -9.74
C GLU A 14 15.82 -5.72 -9.88
N ALA A 15 15.80 -4.89 -8.85
CA ALA A 15 15.14 -3.58 -8.93
C ALA A 15 15.84 -2.66 -9.94
N SER A 16 17.18 -2.66 -9.97
CA SER A 16 17.97 -1.90 -10.93
C SER A 16 17.74 -2.38 -12.37
N ASN A 17 17.76 -3.68 -12.58
CA ASN A 17 17.49 -4.30 -13.88
C ASN A 17 16.08 -3.99 -14.39
N ALA A 18 15.08 -4.04 -13.51
CA ALA A 18 13.70 -3.71 -13.84
C ALA A 18 13.55 -2.23 -14.23
N GLU A 19 14.29 -1.31 -13.59
CA GLU A 19 14.27 0.10 -13.97
C GLU A 19 14.95 0.36 -15.31
N GLN A 20 16.07 -0.28 -15.58
CA GLN A 20 16.76 -0.19 -16.88
C GLN A 20 15.85 -0.69 -18.01
N ASN A 21 15.21 -1.84 -17.81
CA ASN A 21 14.24 -2.38 -18.77
C ASN A 21 13.07 -1.41 -18.99
N ARG A 22 12.53 -0.84 -17.93
CA ARG A 22 11.46 0.16 -18.02
C ARG A 22 11.89 1.38 -18.86
N GLN A 23 13.07 1.90 -18.60
CA GLN A 23 13.59 3.07 -19.34
C GLN A 23 13.79 2.75 -20.82
N GLN A 24 14.24 1.54 -21.13
CA GLN A 24 14.41 1.09 -22.51
C GLN A 24 13.08 0.96 -23.23
N LEU A 25 12.06 0.37 -22.58
CA LEU A 25 10.70 0.27 -23.13
C LEU A 25 10.11 1.65 -23.42
N LEU A 26 10.23 2.60 -22.48
CA LEU A 26 9.75 3.98 -22.68
C LEU A 26 10.49 4.73 -23.80
N ARG A 27 11.79 4.49 -24.01
CA ARG A 27 12.55 5.08 -25.13
C ARG A 27 12.09 4.53 -26.46
N ASN A 28 11.89 3.22 -26.55
CA ASN A 28 11.44 2.57 -27.78
C ASN A 28 10.05 3.05 -28.20
N GLU A 29 9.16 3.37 -27.25
CA GLU A 29 7.85 3.96 -27.51
C GLU A 29 7.95 5.38 -28.10
N VAL A 30 8.86 6.19 -27.56
CA VAL A 30 9.07 7.58 -28.06
C VAL A 30 9.71 7.59 -29.46
N GLU A 31 10.59 6.63 -29.75
CA GLU A 31 11.25 6.53 -31.06
C GLU A 31 10.36 5.89 -32.14
N GLY A 32 9.38 5.06 -31.76
CA GLY A 32 8.44 4.41 -32.69
C GLY A 32 7.27 5.29 -33.14
N ASP A 33 7.05 6.43 -32.52
CA ASP A 33 5.81 7.22 -32.62
C ASP A 33 5.89 8.40 -33.60
N VAL A 34 6.84 8.38 -34.54
CA VAL A 34 7.03 9.54 -35.46
C VAL A 34 6.15 9.50 -36.71
N ASP A 35 5.57 8.34 -37.09
CA ASP A 35 4.90 8.22 -38.38
C ASP A 35 3.37 7.95 -38.40
N ASP A 36 2.72 7.60 -37.28
CA ASP A 36 1.26 7.33 -37.27
C ASP A 36 0.59 7.71 -35.96
N ILE A 37 0.25 8.98 -35.76
CA ILE A 37 -0.56 9.40 -34.61
C ILE A 37 -1.97 9.80 -35.04
N GLU A 38 -2.91 8.89 -34.96
CA GLU A 38 -4.29 9.26 -34.64
C GLU A 38 -4.39 9.59 -33.14
N LYS A 39 -4.79 10.81 -32.82
CA LYS A 39 -4.79 11.47 -31.51
C LYS A 39 -5.64 10.82 -30.40
N SER A 40 -5.98 9.56 -30.45
CA SER A 40 -6.89 8.90 -29.49
C SER A 40 -6.23 8.10 -28.37
N GLU A 41 -4.90 7.93 -28.37
CA GLU A 41 -4.20 7.10 -27.36
C GLU A 41 -3.08 7.81 -26.61
N LEU A 42 -3.18 9.12 -26.45
CA LEU A 42 -2.24 9.89 -25.64
C LEU A 42 -2.44 9.56 -24.14
N GLY A 43 -1.90 8.44 -23.68
CA GLY A 43 -1.96 8.07 -22.26
C GLY A 43 -1.77 6.61 -21.90
N SER A 44 -1.65 5.69 -22.85
CA SER A 44 -1.32 4.29 -22.48
C SER A 44 0.19 4.12 -22.37
N ILE A 45 0.72 4.33 -21.17
CA ILE A 45 2.06 3.78 -20.83
C ILE A 45 1.98 2.27 -21.13
N SER A 46 2.95 1.75 -21.90
CA SER A 46 3.01 0.33 -22.24
C SER A 46 2.81 -0.53 -20.99
N ILE A 47 1.98 -1.53 -21.12
CA ILE A 47 1.70 -2.50 -20.04
C ILE A 47 3.00 -3.13 -19.54
N ASP A 48 3.99 -3.30 -20.40
CA ASP A 48 5.27 -3.87 -20.04
C ASP A 48 6.14 -2.90 -19.24
N ALA A 49 6.10 -1.61 -19.54
CA ALA A 49 6.75 -0.57 -18.72
C ALA A 49 6.11 -0.45 -17.33
N GLU A 50 4.78 -0.60 -17.23
CA GLU A 50 4.08 -0.66 -15.94
C GLU A 50 4.43 -1.92 -15.14
N ARG A 51 4.53 -3.06 -15.78
CA ARG A 51 4.97 -4.32 -15.15
C ARG A 51 6.41 -4.20 -14.65
N ALA A 52 7.31 -3.62 -15.43
CA ALA A 52 8.69 -3.36 -15.01
C ALA A 52 8.74 -2.43 -13.79
N LEU A 53 7.95 -1.35 -13.77
CA LEU A 53 7.81 -0.47 -12.60
C LEU A 53 7.29 -1.22 -11.36
N TYR A 54 6.32 -2.12 -11.53
CA TYR A 54 5.80 -2.94 -10.45
C TYR A 54 6.88 -3.87 -9.88
N ARG A 55 7.63 -4.56 -10.74
CA ARG A 55 8.74 -5.46 -10.35
C ARG A 55 9.79 -4.68 -9.55
N ARG A 56 10.24 -3.52 -10.04
CA ARG A 56 11.15 -2.64 -9.33
C ARG A 56 10.66 -2.30 -7.94
N LYS A 57 9.46 -1.70 -7.83
CA LYS A 57 8.87 -1.30 -6.53
C LYS A 57 8.73 -2.47 -5.57
N ARG A 58 8.42 -3.65 -6.10
CA ARG A 58 8.23 -4.86 -5.30
C ARG A 58 9.56 -5.40 -4.77
N ALA A 59 10.59 -5.42 -5.60
CA ALA A 59 11.95 -5.82 -5.23
C ALA A 59 12.54 -4.87 -4.17
N GLU A 60 12.44 -3.55 -4.36
CA GLU A 60 12.86 -2.55 -3.38
C GLU A 60 12.12 -2.71 -2.03
N GLN A 61 10.80 -2.90 -2.07
CA GLN A 61 10.00 -3.09 -0.86
C GLN A 61 10.43 -4.35 -0.11
N LEU A 62 10.66 -5.45 -0.81
CA LEU A 62 11.08 -6.71 -0.22
C LEU A 62 12.49 -6.60 0.36
N ALA A 63 13.43 -5.96 -0.34
CA ALA A 63 14.77 -5.70 0.16
C ALA A 63 14.74 -4.91 1.47
N ARG A 64 13.96 -3.83 1.56
CA ARG A 64 13.75 -3.05 2.79
C ARG A 64 13.17 -3.88 3.93
N LEU A 65 12.20 -4.75 3.64
CA LEU A 65 11.60 -5.62 4.65
C LEU A 65 12.57 -6.70 5.15
N LEU A 66 13.39 -7.27 4.28
CA LEU A 66 14.40 -8.24 4.67
C LEU A 66 15.52 -7.59 5.51
N SER A 67 15.94 -6.37 5.14
CA SER A 67 16.88 -5.57 5.92
C SER A 67 16.34 -5.25 7.31
N ALA A 68 15.08 -4.81 7.38
CA ALA A 68 14.40 -4.54 8.65
C ALA A 68 14.28 -5.81 9.52
N LYS A 69 13.90 -6.93 8.91
CA LYS A 69 13.80 -8.23 9.60
C LYS A 69 15.15 -8.68 10.15
N LYS A 70 16.23 -8.48 9.38
CA LYS A 70 17.59 -8.80 9.83
C LYS A 70 17.98 -7.94 11.01
N ALA A 71 17.85 -6.62 10.92
CA ALA A 71 18.22 -5.68 11.97
C ALA A 71 17.45 -5.94 13.29
N ILE A 72 16.14 -6.17 13.22
CA ILE A 72 15.30 -6.46 14.39
C ILE A 72 15.67 -7.82 15.01
N ARG A 73 15.96 -8.82 14.19
CA ARG A 73 16.36 -10.13 14.68
C ARG A 73 17.70 -10.08 15.42
N ASP A 74 18.67 -9.36 14.85
CA ASP A 74 19.99 -9.23 15.45
C ASP A 74 19.89 -8.51 16.80
N LEU A 75 18.97 -7.54 16.93
CA LEU A 75 18.63 -6.89 18.18
C LEU A 75 18.00 -7.86 19.21
N ILE A 76 17.01 -8.66 18.79
CA ILE A 76 16.30 -9.59 19.70
C ILE A 76 17.24 -10.68 20.24
N ASN A 77 18.24 -11.06 19.45
CA ASN A 77 19.23 -12.06 19.84
C ASN A 77 20.36 -11.50 20.74
N ALA A 78 20.38 -10.18 20.99
CA ALA A 78 21.36 -9.56 21.88
C ALA A 78 21.03 -9.85 23.36
N GLU A 79 22.04 -10.15 24.16
CA GLU A 79 21.87 -10.48 25.59
C GLU A 79 21.30 -9.31 26.41
N ASN A 80 21.57 -8.06 26.00
CA ASN A 80 21.16 -6.83 26.70
C ASN A 80 20.04 -6.09 25.91
N PHE A 81 18.99 -6.80 25.50
CA PHE A 81 17.90 -6.24 24.67
C PHE A 81 17.34 -4.90 25.19
N ASN A 82 17.04 -4.80 26.50
CA ASN A 82 16.40 -3.61 27.05
C ASN A 82 17.27 -2.36 27.01
N GLU A 83 18.58 -2.49 27.15
CA GLU A 83 19.53 -1.39 27.09
C GLU A 83 19.75 -0.94 25.64
N ILE A 84 19.90 -1.90 24.74
CA ILE A 84 20.17 -1.66 23.33
C ILE A 84 18.93 -1.16 22.59
N TRP A 85 17.72 -1.50 23.06
CA TRP A 85 16.45 -1.13 22.40
C TRP A 85 16.28 0.37 22.25
N ILE A 86 16.56 1.15 23.28
CA ILE A 86 16.41 2.61 23.26
C ILE A 86 17.38 3.23 22.25
N ASP A 87 18.62 2.76 22.23
CA ASP A 87 19.63 3.26 21.31
C ASP A 87 19.34 2.81 19.87
N PHE A 88 18.85 1.59 19.69
CA PHE A 88 18.36 1.10 18.39
C PHE A 88 17.24 1.96 17.85
N CYS A 89 16.24 2.30 18.65
CA CYS A 89 15.13 3.16 18.22
C CYS A 89 15.58 4.56 17.81
N LYS A 90 16.68 5.07 18.38
CA LYS A 90 17.27 6.37 18.03
C LYS A 90 18.22 6.29 16.83
N SER A 91 18.73 5.10 16.52
CA SER A 91 19.64 4.91 15.38
C SER A 91 18.90 5.03 14.05
N GLU A 92 19.60 5.46 13.02
CA GLU A 92 19.03 5.55 11.66
C GLU A 92 18.56 4.19 11.13
N THR A 93 19.36 3.15 11.37
CA THR A 93 19.03 1.76 11.00
C THR A 93 17.79 1.26 11.71
N GLY A 94 17.67 1.48 13.02
CA GLY A 94 16.52 1.07 13.81
C GLY A 94 15.26 1.80 13.43
N ASN A 95 15.34 3.12 13.26
CA ASN A 95 14.21 3.94 12.83
C ASN A 95 13.71 3.52 11.44
N SER A 96 14.63 3.28 10.49
CA SER A 96 14.30 2.78 9.15
C SER A 96 13.65 1.40 9.20
N ALA A 97 14.15 0.48 10.04
CA ALA A 97 13.60 -0.86 10.20
C ALA A 97 12.18 -0.83 10.78
N ILE A 98 11.97 -0.07 11.86
CA ILE A 98 10.64 0.11 12.49
C ILE A 98 9.66 0.73 11.49
N ARG A 99 10.07 1.79 10.81
CA ARG A 99 9.23 2.46 9.80
C ARG A 99 8.84 1.51 8.67
N SER A 100 9.78 0.70 8.17
CA SER A 100 9.52 -0.28 7.11
C SER A 100 8.52 -1.34 7.57
N ALA A 101 8.63 -1.84 8.79
CA ALA A 101 7.69 -2.80 9.36
C ALA A 101 6.29 -2.20 9.52
N LEU A 102 6.17 -0.98 10.05
CA LEU A 102 4.90 -0.28 10.23
C LEU A 102 4.23 0.03 8.88
N VAL A 103 4.98 0.51 7.88
CA VAL A 103 4.45 0.77 6.54
C VAL A 103 3.94 -0.52 5.89
N ALA A 104 4.64 -1.64 6.06
CA ALA A 104 4.19 -2.93 5.52
C ALA A 104 2.86 -3.38 6.14
N GLN A 105 2.72 -3.26 7.46
CA GLN A 105 1.46 -3.58 8.17
C GLN A 105 0.34 -2.63 7.74
N LYS A 106 0.61 -1.32 7.66
CA LYS A 106 -0.34 -0.34 7.16
C LYS A 106 -0.85 -0.71 5.76
N THR A 107 0.04 -1.00 4.83
CA THR A 107 -0.32 -1.34 3.45
C THR A 107 -1.13 -2.62 3.35
N LYS A 108 -0.86 -3.59 4.22
CA LYS A 108 -1.55 -4.88 4.22
C LYS A 108 -2.95 -4.81 4.83
N HIS A 109 -3.14 -4.04 5.90
CA HIS A 109 -4.34 -4.13 6.73
C HIS A 109 -5.22 -2.87 6.70
N ILE A 110 -4.67 -1.67 6.50
CA ILE A 110 -5.44 -0.42 6.66
C ILE A 110 -6.26 -0.07 5.43
N GLY A 111 -5.74 -0.28 4.22
CA GLY A 111 -6.36 0.22 2.98
C GLY A 111 -7.75 -0.35 2.64
N SER A 112 -8.11 -1.51 3.21
CA SER A 112 -9.40 -2.17 2.99
C SER A 112 -10.18 -2.42 4.29
N SER A 113 -9.69 -1.91 5.42
CA SER A 113 -10.28 -2.14 6.74
C SER A 113 -10.69 -0.85 7.44
N MET A 114 -10.56 0.28 6.75
CA MET A 114 -10.92 1.60 7.28
C MET A 114 -11.84 2.33 6.32
N MET A 115 -12.84 3.00 6.88
CA MET A 115 -13.75 3.89 6.17
C MET A 115 -13.68 5.27 6.81
N GLU A 116 -13.60 6.31 5.97
CA GLU A 116 -13.70 7.70 6.41
C GLU A 116 -15.03 8.28 5.96
N LEU A 117 -15.75 8.87 6.91
CA LEU A 117 -16.96 9.62 6.67
C LEU A 117 -16.60 11.08 6.38
N ASN A 118 -16.55 11.46 5.13
CA ASN A 118 -16.19 12.83 4.73
C ASN A 118 -17.32 13.82 4.98
N VAL A 119 -18.56 13.38 4.80
CA VAL A 119 -19.76 14.16 5.04
C VAL A 119 -20.74 13.32 5.81
N CYS A 120 -21.14 13.80 6.99
CA CYS A 120 -22.11 13.13 7.84
C CYS A 120 -23.01 14.19 8.49
N GLY A 121 -24.29 14.18 8.14
CA GLY A 121 -25.27 15.10 8.68
C GLY A 121 -26.69 14.75 8.24
N ALA A 122 -27.65 15.24 8.99
CA ALA A 122 -29.06 15.16 8.61
C ALA A 122 -29.42 16.32 7.71
N ILE A 123 -30.20 16.07 6.67
CA ILE A 123 -30.69 17.09 5.75
C ILE A 123 -32.03 17.67 6.25
N PRO A 124 -32.35 18.94 5.96
CA PRO A 124 -33.66 19.51 6.26
C PRO A 124 -34.81 18.71 5.58
N PRO A 125 -35.95 18.56 6.25
CA PRO A 125 -36.33 19.05 7.57
C PRO A 125 -35.92 18.13 8.74
N TYR A 126 -35.19 17.07 8.51
CA TYR A 126 -34.89 16.02 9.51
C TYR A 126 -33.76 16.40 10.46
N ASN A 127 -33.00 17.45 10.16
CA ASN A 127 -31.89 17.91 10.99
C ASN A 127 -32.32 18.35 12.41
N GLU A 128 -33.58 18.75 12.59
CA GLU A 128 -34.14 19.11 13.89
C GLU A 128 -34.38 17.86 14.78
N ILE A 129 -34.58 16.70 14.16
CA ILE A 129 -34.93 15.44 14.84
C ILE A 129 -33.76 14.48 14.87
N LEU A 130 -33.04 14.36 13.76
CA LEU A 130 -31.92 13.44 13.59
C LEU A 130 -30.60 14.22 13.74
N GLY A 131 -30.00 14.16 14.90
CA GLY A 131 -28.65 14.73 15.10
C GLY A 131 -27.58 14.02 14.25
N GLY A 132 -26.66 14.77 13.67
CA GLY A 132 -25.56 14.21 12.90
C GLY A 132 -24.72 13.17 13.66
N LYS A 133 -24.65 13.28 14.99
CA LYS A 133 -24.02 12.28 15.87
C LYS A 133 -24.71 10.93 15.83
N LEU A 134 -26.06 10.89 15.77
CA LEU A 134 -26.80 9.65 15.66
C LEU A 134 -26.51 8.98 14.32
N VAL A 135 -26.46 9.72 13.23
CA VAL A 135 -26.11 9.21 11.89
C VAL A 135 -24.71 8.65 11.89
N ALA A 136 -23.73 9.35 12.48
CA ALA A 136 -22.36 8.86 12.60
C ALA A 136 -22.24 7.57 13.42
N LEU A 137 -23.01 7.44 14.50
CA LEU A 137 -23.08 6.22 15.30
C LEU A 137 -23.70 5.06 14.52
N LEU A 138 -24.75 5.32 13.75
CA LEU A 138 -25.37 4.31 12.89
C LEU A 138 -24.44 3.81 11.78
N ALA A 139 -23.49 4.63 11.34
CA ALA A 139 -22.46 4.22 10.38
C ALA A 139 -21.51 3.14 10.93
N THR A 140 -21.48 2.91 12.24
CA THR A 140 -20.73 1.81 12.88
C THR A 140 -21.60 0.58 13.19
N SER A 141 -22.85 0.56 12.71
CA SER A 141 -23.76 -0.54 12.95
C SER A 141 -23.31 -1.85 12.30
N PRO A 142 -23.69 -3.02 12.85
CA PRO A 142 -23.38 -4.32 12.25
C PRO A 142 -23.87 -4.43 10.80
N GLN A 143 -24.97 -3.75 10.45
CA GLN A 143 -25.50 -3.75 9.09
C GLN A 143 -24.51 -3.11 8.12
N VAL A 144 -23.95 -1.94 8.45
CA VAL A 144 -22.96 -1.26 7.61
C VAL A 144 -21.69 -2.09 7.46
N ILE A 145 -21.25 -2.76 8.53
CA ILE A 145 -20.09 -3.67 8.49
C ILE A 145 -20.37 -4.85 7.54
N HIS A 146 -21.57 -5.43 7.63
CA HIS A 146 -21.99 -6.52 6.76
C HIS A 146 -22.04 -6.08 5.29
N ASP A 147 -22.73 -4.97 5.00
CA ASP A 147 -22.89 -4.42 3.65
C ASP A 147 -21.54 -4.04 3.03
N TYR A 148 -20.63 -3.51 3.85
CA TYR A 148 -19.26 -3.22 3.43
C TYR A 148 -18.54 -4.50 2.98
N LYS A 149 -18.63 -5.56 3.78
CA LYS A 149 -18.00 -6.85 3.47
C LYS A 149 -18.59 -7.46 2.21
N GLU A 150 -19.91 -7.51 2.10
CA GLU A 150 -20.62 -8.03 0.93
C GLU A 150 -20.22 -7.26 -0.35
N ARG A 151 -20.10 -5.95 -0.26
CA ARG A 151 -19.79 -5.10 -1.40
C ARG A 151 -18.34 -5.19 -1.87
N TYR A 152 -17.37 -5.42 -0.98
CA TYR A 152 -15.95 -5.26 -1.27
C TYR A 152 -15.12 -6.53 -1.12
N ALA A 153 -15.61 -7.62 -0.51
CA ALA A 153 -14.82 -8.82 -0.24
C ALA A 153 -14.21 -9.43 -1.52
N ASP A 154 -15.01 -9.50 -2.58
CA ASP A 154 -14.62 -10.14 -3.85
C ASP A 154 -14.19 -9.11 -4.91
N LYS A 155 -14.15 -7.84 -4.55
CA LYS A 155 -13.80 -6.78 -5.49
C LYS A 155 -12.30 -6.73 -5.73
N ALA A 156 -11.88 -7.09 -6.94
CA ALA A 156 -10.49 -6.97 -7.35
C ALA A 156 -10.07 -5.50 -7.49
N SER A 157 -8.89 -5.17 -6.99
CA SER A 157 -8.27 -3.85 -7.22
C SER A 157 -7.83 -3.74 -8.67
N GLU A 158 -8.44 -2.85 -9.45
CA GLU A 158 -8.14 -2.65 -10.89
C GLU A 158 -6.65 -2.36 -11.11
N ILE A 159 -6.09 -1.38 -10.38
CA ILE A 159 -4.70 -0.97 -10.50
C ILE A 159 -3.75 -2.12 -10.13
N ALA A 160 -3.98 -2.78 -8.98
CA ALA A 160 -3.12 -3.86 -8.54
C ALA A 160 -3.22 -5.09 -9.44
N SER A 161 -4.41 -5.40 -9.95
CA SER A 161 -4.66 -6.52 -10.85
C SER A 161 -3.99 -6.30 -12.21
N ARG A 162 -4.11 -5.08 -12.76
CA ARG A 162 -3.44 -4.71 -14.02
C ARG A 162 -1.92 -4.84 -13.90
N LEU A 163 -1.33 -4.29 -12.85
CA LEU A 163 0.11 -4.35 -12.61
C LEU A 163 0.63 -5.76 -12.35
N LYS A 164 -0.16 -6.61 -11.71
CA LYS A 164 0.22 -7.99 -11.38
C LYS A 164 -0.10 -8.98 -12.49
N GLY A 165 -0.98 -8.63 -13.42
CA GLY A 165 -1.46 -9.52 -14.48
C GLY A 165 -2.41 -10.61 -14.00
N MET A 166 -2.95 -10.51 -12.77
CA MET A 166 -3.92 -11.44 -12.18
C MET A 166 -4.80 -10.71 -11.16
N PRO A 167 -6.03 -11.18 -10.92
CA PRO A 167 -6.93 -10.56 -9.94
C PRO A 167 -6.29 -10.46 -8.55
N VAL A 168 -6.34 -9.28 -7.96
CA VAL A 168 -5.85 -9.01 -6.60
C VAL A 168 -7.03 -8.56 -5.75
N CYS A 169 -7.59 -9.47 -4.96
CA CYS A 169 -8.59 -9.17 -3.95
C CYS A 169 -7.91 -8.94 -2.60
N ARG A 170 -8.53 -8.12 -1.76
CA ARG A 170 -8.08 -7.85 -0.39
C ARG A 170 -9.22 -8.14 0.58
N PRO A 171 -8.93 -8.56 1.82
CA PRO A 171 -9.96 -8.69 2.84
C PRO A 171 -10.73 -7.38 3.03
N ALA A 172 -12.04 -7.44 3.14
CA ALA A 172 -12.91 -6.29 3.35
C ALA A 172 -13.53 -6.35 4.76
N ASP A 173 -12.69 -6.51 5.76
CA ASP A 173 -13.11 -6.49 7.16
C ASP A 173 -13.03 -5.05 7.67
N LEU A 174 -14.18 -4.37 7.76
CA LEU A 174 -14.25 -3.00 8.27
C LEU A 174 -13.99 -2.99 9.77
N VAL A 175 -12.87 -2.46 10.21
CA VAL A 175 -12.41 -2.43 11.60
C VAL A 175 -12.51 -1.03 12.20
N TYR A 176 -12.40 0.00 11.36
CA TYR A 176 -12.38 1.39 11.80
C TYR A 176 -13.25 2.25 10.90
N VAL A 177 -14.08 3.06 11.54
CA VAL A 177 -14.83 4.14 10.90
C VAL A 177 -14.46 5.45 11.60
N GLY A 178 -13.98 6.41 10.83
CA GLY A 178 -13.55 7.70 11.35
C GLY A 178 -14.13 8.85 10.57
N THR A 179 -14.08 10.04 11.13
CA THR A 179 -14.42 11.29 10.45
C THR A 179 -13.47 12.39 10.88
N THR A 180 -13.05 13.20 9.93
CA THR A 180 -12.33 14.46 10.18
C THR A 180 -13.27 15.66 10.13
N SER A 181 -14.54 15.44 9.77
CA SER A 181 -15.58 16.47 9.79
C SER A 181 -15.95 16.78 11.25
N LEU A 182 -15.41 17.88 11.74
CA LEU A 182 -15.89 18.55 12.93
C LEU A 182 -16.93 19.57 12.45
N TYR A 183 -18.11 19.55 13.04
CA TYR A 183 -19.27 20.41 12.73
C TYR A 183 -18.90 21.88 12.58
#